data_c72e28e55f4659aa243401b6acadf758
#
_entry.id   c72e28e55f4659aa243401b6acadf758
#
_cell.length_a   1.000
_cell.length_b   1.000
_cell.length_c   1.000
_cell.angle_alpha   90.00
_cell.angle_beta   90.00
_cell.angle_gamma   90.00
#
_symmetry.space_group_name_H-M   'P 1'
#
loop_
_entity.id
_entity.type
_entity.pdbx_description
1 polymer ?
#
loop_
_entity_poly.entity_id
_entity_poly.type
_entity_poly.pdbx_seq_one_letter_code
_entity_poly.pdbx_strand_id
1 'polypeptide(L)'
;PMKAKQLDKGVDQLMDENVAQLFTLEMNNRKIIGTVGALQYEVIQYRLEHEYGAKCTYENFPVHKACWVKPNDSKSDEFKEFRRIKQKYLAHDKYGQLVFLADSDFTIQMTQNKYPNVKLFFTSEFE
;
A
#
# COMPACT_ATOMS: atom_id res chain seq x y z
N PRO A 1 10.70 6.00 -19.39
CA PRO A 1 11.20 4.77 -20.01
C PRO A 1 12.29 4.09 -19.20
N MET A 2 13.55 4.43 -19.45
CA MET A 2 14.66 3.77 -18.73
C MET A 2 14.66 4.10 -17.25
N LYS A 3 14.42 5.35 -16.89
CA LYS A 3 14.40 5.76 -15.48
C LYS A 3 13.26 5.09 -14.71
N ALA A 4 12.10 4.89 -15.33
CA ALA A 4 10.99 4.22 -14.68
C ALA A 4 11.31 2.75 -14.39
N LYS A 5 11.95 2.05 -15.32
CA LYS A 5 12.37 0.67 -15.12
C LYS A 5 13.42 0.54 -14.02
N GLN A 6 14.37 1.48 -13.96
CA GLN A 6 15.39 1.50 -12.91
C GLN A 6 14.76 1.76 -11.55
N LEU A 7 13.76 2.65 -11.48
CA LEU A 7 13.05 2.94 -10.25
C LEU A 7 12.29 1.72 -9.77
N ASP A 8 11.55 1.06 -10.66
CA ASP A 8 10.78 -0.15 -10.30
C ASP A 8 11.70 -1.26 -9.81
N LYS A 9 12.81 -1.48 -10.49
CA LYS A 9 13.80 -2.50 -10.10
C LYS A 9 14.40 -2.19 -8.73
N GLY A 10 14.77 -0.93 -8.50
CA GLY A 10 15.34 -0.51 -7.23
C GLY A 10 14.35 -0.63 -6.08
N VAL A 11 13.11 -0.24 -6.31
CA VAL A 11 12.05 -0.36 -5.30
C VAL A 11 11.82 -1.82 -4.95
N ASP A 12 11.69 -2.70 -5.95
CA ASP A 12 11.48 -4.13 -5.72
C ASP A 12 12.62 -4.74 -4.90
N GLN A 13 13.86 -4.38 -5.22
CA GLN A 13 15.02 -4.91 -4.51
C GLN A 13 15.08 -4.40 -3.07
N LEU A 14 14.75 -3.13 -2.83
CA LEU A 14 14.70 -2.58 -1.48
C LEU A 14 13.61 -3.23 -0.64
N MET A 15 12.47 -3.58 -1.27
CA MET A 15 11.41 -4.30 -0.57
C MET A 15 11.84 -5.72 -0.20
N ASP A 16 12.60 -6.40 -1.08
CA ASP A 16 13.15 -7.72 -0.78
C ASP A 16 14.13 -7.69 0.38
N GLU A 17 14.79 -6.55 0.62
CA GLU A 17 15.67 -6.34 1.77
C GLU A 17 14.90 -5.98 3.04
N ASN A 18 13.58 -5.92 3.00
CA ASN A 18 12.70 -5.55 4.12
C ASN A 18 12.97 -4.15 4.68
N VAL A 19 13.42 -3.24 3.83
CA VAL A 19 13.66 -1.85 4.23
C VAL A 19 12.34 -1.11 4.44
N ALA A 20 11.30 -1.46 3.67
CA ALA A 20 9.99 -0.82 3.72
C ALA A 20 8.94 -1.75 3.14
N GLN A 21 7.67 -1.33 3.20
CA GLN A 21 6.56 -2.04 2.55
C GLN A 21 6.12 -1.27 1.31
N LEU A 22 5.85 -2.00 0.24
CA LEU A 22 5.39 -1.42 -1.01
C LEU A 22 3.93 -1.76 -1.25
N PHE A 23 3.14 -0.73 -1.56
CA PHE A 23 1.76 -0.89 -1.98
C PHE A 23 1.57 -0.21 -3.33
N THR A 24 0.76 -0.80 -4.20
CA THR A 24 0.42 -0.22 -5.49
C THR A 24 -1.06 0.13 -5.49
N LEU A 25 -1.39 1.41 -5.66
CA LEU A 25 -2.77 1.86 -5.67
C LEU A 25 -3.53 1.22 -6.83
N GLU A 26 -4.72 0.67 -6.54
CA GLU A 26 -5.52 -0.03 -7.52
C GLU A 26 -6.00 0.90 -8.64
N MET A 27 -6.35 2.14 -8.28
CA MET A 27 -6.98 3.07 -9.21
C MET A 27 -6.03 3.61 -10.29
N ASN A 28 -4.76 3.83 -9.95
CA ASN A 28 -3.82 4.51 -10.85
C ASN A 28 -2.41 3.90 -10.88
N ASN A 29 -2.23 2.76 -10.23
CA ASN A 29 -0.94 2.05 -10.16
C ASN A 29 0.20 2.85 -9.52
N ARG A 30 -0.10 3.90 -8.77
CA ARG A 30 0.93 4.66 -8.06
C ARG A 30 1.52 3.82 -6.93
N LYS A 31 2.83 3.97 -6.74
CA LYS A 31 3.55 3.24 -5.69
C LYS A 31 3.49 4.01 -4.38
N ILE A 32 3.09 3.33 -3.31
CA ILE A 32 3.05 3.87 -1.95
C ILE A 32 4.05 3.08 -1.13
N ILE A 33 4.98 3.78 -0.48
CA ILE A 33 6.00 3.14 0.34
C ILE A 33 5.70 3.42 1.79
N GLY A 34 5.53 2.36 2.59
CA GLY A 34 5.35 2.45 4.02
C GLY A 34 6.65 2.15 4.75
N THR A 35 7.07 3.06 5.63
CA THR A 35 8.28 2.89 6.43
C THR A 35 7.97 3.10 7.91
N VAL A 36 8.90 2.67 8.76
CA VAL A 36 8.76 2.84 10.22
C VAL A 36 8.97 4.29 10.64
N GLY A 37 9.80 5.04 9.89
CA GLY A 37 10.09 6.44 10.22
C GLY A 37 10.47 7.26 9.00
N ALA A 38 10.34 8.59 9.15
CA ALA A 38 10.60 9.53 8.05
C ALA A 38 12.03 9.45 7.51
N LEU A 39 13.00 9.16 8.37
CA LEU A 39 14.40 9.06 7.96
C LEU A 39 14.62 7.94 6.93
N GLN A 40 13.83 6.87 6.98
CA GLN A 40 13.95 5.78 6.01
C GLN A 40 13.57 6.21 4.59
N TYR A 41 12.66 7.17 4.44
CA TYR A 41 12.33 7.69 3.12
C TYR A 41 13.55 8.36 2.46
N GLU A 42 14.32 9.09 3.23
CA GLU A 42 15.54 9.73 2.73
C GLU A 42 16.58 8.69 2.33
N VAL A 43 16.73 7.63 3.11
CA VAL A 43 17.66 6.53 2.80
C VAL A 43 17.22 5.83 1.51
N ILE A 44 15.94 5.54 1.35
CA ILE A 44 15.41 4.89 0.16
C ILE A 44 15.64 5.78 -1.07
N GLN A 45 15.34 7.06 -0.96
CA GLN A 45 15.55 8.00 -2.06
C GLN A 45 17.02 8.08 -2.47
N TYR A 46 17.92 8.17 -1.49
CA TYR A 46 19.34 8.20 -1.72
C TYR A 46 19.82 6.93 -2.43
N ARG A 47 19.41 5.76 -1.97
CA ARG A 47 19.80 4.48 -2.56
C ARG A 47 19.25 4.32 -3.99
N LEU A 48 18.01 4.72 -4.23
CA LEU A 48 17.43 4.67 -5.57
C LEU A 48 18.24 5.55 -6.55
N GLU A 49 18.63 6.73 -6.10
CA GLU A 49 19.39 7.65 -6.95
C GLU A 49 20.83 7.16 -7.20
N HIS A 50 21.52 6.71 -6.17
CA HIS A 50 22.94 6.39 -6.23
C HIS A 50 23.23 4.94 -6.64
N GLU A 51 22.41 3.99 -6.24
CA GLU A 51 22.64 2.58 -6.59
C GLU A 51 21.96 2.17 -7.89
N TYR A 52 20.82 2.79 -8.21
CA TYR A 52 20.01 2.41 -9.38
C TYR A 52 19.90 3.52 -10.42
N GLY A 53 20.50 4.67 -10.17
CA GLY A 53 20.49 5.79 -11.11
C GLY A 53 19.13 6.42 -11.33
N ALA A 54 18.19 6.22 -10.41
CA ALA A 54 16.83 6.70 -10.55
C ALA A 54 16.58 7.89 -9.64
N LYS A 55 16.60 9.10 -10.20
CA LYS A 55 16.18 10.29 -9.46
C LYS A 55 14.68 10.23 -9.20
N CYS A 56 14.29 10.44 -7.94
CA CYS A 56 12.89 10.38 -7.56
C CYS A 56 12.60 11.40 -6.46
N THR A 57 11.34 11.79 -6.39
CA THR A 57 10.81 12.55 -5.27
C THR A 57 9.65 11.75 -4.70
N TYR A 58 9.28 12.03 -3.45
CA TYR A 58 8.11 11.40 -2.84
C TYR A 58 7.15 12.47 -2.33
N GLU A 59 5.87 12.11 -2.34
CA GLU A 59 4.81 12.92 -1.77
C GLU A 59 4.21 12.18 -0.60
N ASN A 60 3.77 12.91 0.42
CA ASN A 60 3.07 12.30 1.53
C ASN A 60 1.69 11.82 1.09
N PHE A 61 1.36 10.58 1.44
CA PHE A 61 0.03 10.03 1.27
C PHE A 61 -0.58 9.83 2.67
N PRO A 62 -1.80 10.31 2.93
CA PRO A 62 -2.35 10.31 4.29
C PRO A 62 -2.80 8.91 4.73
N VAL A 63 -1.84 8.08 5.11
CA VAL A 63 -2.10 6.72 5.59
C VAL A 63 -1.69 6.62 7.05
N HIS A 64 -2.62 6.19 7.89
CA HIS A 64 -2.36 5.87 9.28
C HIS A 64 -2.00 4.40 9.45
N LYS A 65 -2.77 3.51 8.81
CA LYS A 65 -2.53 2.06 8.84
C LYS A 65 -2.91 1.40 7.53
N ALA A 66 -2.16 0.35 7.18
CA ALA A 66 -2.52 -0.54 6.10
C ALA A 66 -3.36 -1.70 6.66
N CYS A 67 -4.49 -1.97 6.03
CA CYS A 67 -5.42 -3.02 6.46
C CYS A 67 -5.58 -4.03 5.34
N TRP A 68 -5.19 -5.28 5.59
CA TRP A 68 -5.39 -6.35 4.61
C TRP A 68 -6.86 -6.76 4.62
N VAL A 69 -7.48 -6.80 3.45
CA VAL A 69 -8.92 -6.95 3.28
C VAL A 69 -9.26 -8.38 2.93
N LYS A 70 -10.11 -9.01 3.75
CA LYS A 70 -10.62 -10.37 3.49
C LYS A 70 -12.12 -10.39 3.66
N PRO A 71 -12.88 -10.38 2.55
CA PRO A 71 -14.33 -10.50 2.64
C PRO A 71 -14.72 -11.94 2.99
N ASN A 72 -15.82 -12.10 3.74
CA ASN A 72 -16.40 -13.42 3.99
C ASN A 72 -16.91 -14.03 2.67
N ASP A 73 -17.42 -13.19 1.77
CA ASP A 73 -17.86 -13.59 0.44
C ASP A 73 -17.43 -12.51 -0.56
N SER A 74 -16.46 -12.85 -1.41
CA SER A 74 -15.92 -11.92 -2.40
C SER A 74 -16.93 -11.50 -3.46
N LYS A 75 -18.06 -12.19 -3.57
CA LYS A 75 -19.12 -11.89 -4.52
C LYS A 75 -20.29 -11.14 -3.89
N SER A 76 -20.22 -10.84 -2.59
CA SER A 76 -21.31 -10.16 -1.89
C SER A 76 -21.46 -8.72 -2.37
N ASP A 77 -22.70 -8.20 -2.29
CA ASP A 77 -22.98 -6.81 -2.60
C ASP A 77 -22.27 -5.87 -1.62
N GLU A 78 -22.14 -6.31 -0.36
CA GLU A 78 -21.41 -5.55 0.66
C GLU A 78 -19.96 -5.31 0.26
N PHE A 79 -19.26 -6.35 -0.23
CA PHE A 79 -17.88 -6.22 -0.66
C PHE A 79 -17.76 -5.35 -1.92
N LYS A 80 -18.70 -5.49 -2.86
CA LYS A 80 -18.71 -4.66 -4.08
C LYS A 80 -18.91 -3.19 -3.73
N GLU A 81 -19.80 -2.88 -2.79
CA GLU A 81 -19.99 -1.51 -2.33
C GLU A 81 -18.75 -0.98 -1.63
N PHE A 82 -18.13 -1.79 -0.77
CA PHE A 82 -16.89 -1.43 -0.10
C PHE A 82 -15.81 -1.03 -1.13
N ARG A 83 -15.62 -1.85 -2.16
CA ARG A 83 -14.61 -1.57 -3.20
C ARG A 83 -14.94 -0.29 -3.96
N ARG A 84 -16.20 -0.05 -4.24
CA ARG A 84 -16.63 1.16 -4.96
C ARG A 84 -16.42 2.42 -4.13
N ILE A 85 -16.81 2.38 -2.87
CA ILE A 85 -16.74 3.55 -1.98
C ILE A 85 -15.29 3.86 -1.59
N LYS A 86 -14.48 2.83 -1.35
CA LYS A 86 -13.10 2.99 -0.87
C LYS A 86 -12.06 2.91 -1.98
N GLN A 87 -12.46 3.01 -3.23
CA GLN A 87 -11.59 2.81 -4.39
C GLN A 87 -10.29 3.61 -4.34
N LYS A 88 -10.34 4.86 -3.88
CA LYS A 88 -9.17 5.74 -3.81
C LYS A 88 -8.10 5.26 -2.82
N TYR A 89 -8.49 4.43 -1.86
CA TYR A 89 -7.63 3.99 -0.77
C TYR A 89 -7.32 2.50 -0.86
N LEU A 90 -7.72 1.85 -1.93
CA LEU A 90 -7.41 0.44 -2.15
C LEU A 90 -6.10 0.29 -2.90
N ALA A 91 -5.31 -0.68 -2.47
CA ALA A 91 -4.02 -0.96 -3.04
C ALA A 91 -3.75 -2.46 -3.00
N HIS A 92 -2.65 -2.88 -3.57
CA HIS A 92 -2.17 -4.26 -3.51
C HIS A 92 -0.74 -4.26 -2.96
N ASP A 93 -0.45 -5.24 -2.11
CA ASP A 93 0.91 -5.42 -1.62
C ASP A 93 1.76 -6.15 -2.67
N LYS A 94 3.02 -6.48 -2.34
CA LYS A 94 3.91 -7.16 -3.29
C LYS A 94 3.45 -8.58 -3.65
N TYR A 95 2.55 -9.16 -2.85
CA TYR A 95 1.98 -10.49 -3.10
C TYR A 95 0.64 -10.44 -3.82
N GLY A 96 0.18 -9.25 -4.19
CA GLY A 96 -1.10 -9.06 -4.86
C GLY A 96 -2.31 -9.07 -3.96
N GLN A 97 -2.13 -9.05 -2.64
CA GLN A 97 -3.23 -9.02 -1.69
C GLN A 97 -3.88 -7.64 -1.65
N LEU A 98 -5.20 -7.61 -1.52
CA LEU A 98 -5.94 -6.35 -1.42
C LEU A 98 -5.70 -5.70 -0.06
N VAL A 99 -5.37 -4.41 -0.08
CA VAL A 99 -5.07 -3.62 1.12
C VAL A 99 -5.91 -2.35 1.10
N PHE A 100 -6.47 -2.00 2.25
CA PHE A 100 -7.14 -0.72 2.46
C PHE A 100 -6.21 0.19 3.26
N LEU A 101 -5.84 1.32 2.67
CA LEU A 101 -4.94 2.29 3.30
C LEU A 101 -5.78 3.30 4.08
N ALA A 102 -5.96 3.04 5.37
CA ALA A 102 -6.82 3.87 6.23
C ALA A 102 -6.08 5.10 6.74
N ASP A 103 -6.77 6.24 6.76
CA ASP A 103 -6.20 7.51 7.19
C ASP A 103 -6.27 7.73 8.70
N SER A 104 -7.09 6.96 9.41
CA SER A 104 -7.23 7.07 10.87
C SER A 104 -7.88 5.83 11.46
N ASP A 105 -7.74 5.65 12.79
CA ASP A 105 -8.44 4.58 13.50
C ASP A 105 -9.96 4.76 13.41
N PHE A 106 -10.42 5.99 13.39
CA PHE A 106 -11.85 6.29 13.24
C PHE A 106 -12.38 5.74 11.91
N THR A 107 -11.65 5.94 10.82
CA THR A 107 -12.02 5.41 9.51
C THR A 107 -12.07 3.89 9.52
N ILE A 108 -11.11 3.24 10.18
CA ILE A 108 -11.09 1.78 10.30
C ILE A 108 -12.34 1.30 11.03
N GLN A 109 -12.66 1.92 12.17
CA GLN A 109 -13.80 1.53 12.97
C GLN A 109 -15.12 1.73 12.21
N MET A 110 -15.28 2.88 11.55
CA MET A 110 -16.47 3.15 10.76
C MET A 110 -16.64 2.17 9.62
N THR A 111 -15.54 1.81 8.97
CA THR A 111 -15.56 0.83 7.87
C THR A 111 -15.97 -0.54 8.37
N GLN A 112 -15.45 -0.98 9.53
CA GLN A 112 -15.81 -2.26 10.11
C GLN A 112 -17.28 -2.28 10.55
N ASN A 113 -17.81 -1.17 11.06
CA ASN A 113 -19.21 -1.07 11.44
C ASN A 113 -20.13 -1.12 10.23
N LYS A 114 -19.74 -0.48 9.12
CA LYS A 114 -20.55 -0.43 7.92
C LYS A 114 -20.49 -1.72 7.11
N TYR A 115 -19.31 -2.38 7.09
CA TYR A 115 -19.06 -3.58 6.30
C TYR A 115 -18.56 -4.71 7.21
N PRO A 116 -19.40 -5.24 8.11
CA PRO A 116 -18.95 -6.22 9.13
C PRO A 116 -18.48 -7.55 8.53
N ASN A 117 -18.89 -7.87 7.30
CA ASN A 117 -18.48 -9.11 6.65
C ASN A 117 -17.25 -8.93 5.75
N VAL A 118 -16.70 -7.71 5.72
CA VAL A 118 -15.43 -7.41 5.06
C VAL A 118 -14.40 -7.25 6.17
N LYS A 119 -13.61 -8.30 6.43
CA LYS A 119 -12.67 -8.32 7.55
C LYS A 119 -11.40 -7.54 7.21
N LEU A 120 -10.91 -6.76 8.18
CA LEU A 120 -9.67 -6.00 8.05
C LEU A 120 -8.64 -6.55 9.04
N PHE A 121 -7.45 -6.86 8.53
CA PHE A 121 -6.33 -7.35 9.32
C PHE A 121 -5.15 -6.38 9.18
N PHE A 122 -4.31 -6.32 10.21
CA PHE A 122 -3.20 -5.37 10.22
C PHE A 122 -1.87 -5.99 9.84
N THR A 123 -1.87 -7.26 9.46
CA THR A 123 -0.69 -7.97 8.99
C THR A 123 -1.02 -8.76 7.74
N SER A 124 0.00 -8.95 6.88
CA SER A 124 -0.11 -9.81 5.72
C SER A 124 -0.14 -11.28 6.16
N GLU A 125 -0.88 -12.12 5.44
CA GLU A 125 -0.84 -13.56 5.70
C GLU A 125 0.47 -14.22 5.27
N PHE A 126 1.34 -13.49 4.56
CA PHE A 126 2.65 -13.98 4.15
C PHE A 126 3.80 -13.48 5.03
N GLU A 127 3.46 -12.77 6.10
CA GLU A 127 4.45 -12.28 7.08
C GLU A 127 4.39 -13.05 8.38
#